data_a5f47e9327cfdf7746f2d3fbbd4e2bc1
#
_entry.id   a5f47e9327cfdf7746f2d3fbbd4e2bc1
#
_cell.length_a   1.000
_cell.length_b   1.000
_cell.length_c   1.000
_cell.angle_alpha   90.00
_cell.angle_beta   90.00
_cell.angle_gamma   90.00
#
_symmetry.space_group_name_H-M   'P 1'
#
loop_
_entity.id
_entity.type
_entity.pdbx_description
1 polymer ?
#
loop_
_entity_poly.entity_id
_entity_poly.type
_entity_poly.pdbx_seq_one_letter_code
_entity_poly.pdbx_strand_id
1 'polypeptide(L)'
;MRNTKTSISRFRLYHVGRMLCLCLCLLAMAGCEYSDWPIVTHGEGYGGIAVSLQGSQTRSTTTVITKEEADLFLVTLYKGEDLVSQQILLGRLASLTFPAGYGYKVFVENITSQDAETMNDGWGAKRYAGTSRSFGIQAGQTTKVSVGCSVANAAVAVNIDDSASGCVVTISSNGRTLVTSESRTAYFNVTSETKQDVTVRIEKDGVVVAENTFEDLGAAQVKDVNIKASNDGTLGINVTYDDSFETVETEIEIDT
;
A
#
# COMPACT_ATOMS: atom_id res chain seq x y z
N MET A 1 -56.69 -49.33 -4.08
CA MET A 1 -56.63 -47.85 -3.97
C MET A 1 -55.22 -47.46 -3.57
N ARG A 2 -54.40 -47.02 -4.51
CA ARG A 2 -53.02 -46.52 -4.27
C ARG A 2 -53.01 -45.01 -4.56
N ASN A 3 -52.76 -44.22 -3.53
CA ASN A 3 -52.55 -42.80 -3.63
C ASN A 3 -51.10 -42.49 -4.01
N THR A 4 -50.87 -42.07 -5.24
CA THR A 4 -49.61 -41.44 -5.68
C THR A 4 -49.76 -39.92 -5.51
N LYS A 5 -49.13 -39.37 -4.47
CA LYS A 5 -48.97 -37.92 -4.30
C LYS A 5 -47.66 -37.44 -4.93
N THR A 6 -47.86 -36.62 -5.91
CA THR A 6 -46.93 -35.83 -6.70
C THR A 6 -45.82 -35.11 -5.92
N SER A 7 -44.56 -35.43 -6.24
CA SER A 7 -43.34 -34.77 -5.79
C SER A 7 -42.74 -33.94 -6.94
N ILE A 8 -43.45 -32.89 -7.42
CA ILE A 8 -42.96 -32.08 -8.56
C ILE A 8 -42.75 -30.59 -8.20
N SER A 9 -43.06 -30.11 -7.01
CA SER A 9 -43.04 -28.68 -6.72
C SER A 9 -41.75 -28.13 -6.06
N ARG A 10 -40.81 -28.99 -5.58
CA ARG A 10 -39.61 -28.49 -4.87
C ARG A 10 -38.40 -28.21 -5.77
N PHE A 11 -38.35 -28.79 -6.96
CA PHE A 11 -37.18 -28.60 -7.85
C PHE A 11 -37.22 -27.28 -8.65
N ARG A 12 -38.38 -26.72 -8.90
CA ARG A 12 -38.50 -25.45 -9.65
C ARG A 12 -38.18 -24.22 -8.81
N LEU A 13 -38.40 -24.24 -7.51
CA LEU A 13 -38.13 -23.10 -6.62
C LEU A 13 -36.63 -22.88 -6.40
N TYR A 14 -35.82 -23.95 -6.42
CA TYR A 14 -34.38 -23.87 -6.24
C TYR A 14 -33.65 -23.25 -7.43
N HIS A 15 -34.13 -23.41 -8.64
CA HIS A 15 -33.50 -22.86 -9.84
C HIS A 15 -33.83 -21.37 -10.02
N VAL A 16 -35.03 -20.94 -9.66
CA VAL A 16 -35.42 -19.51 -9.71
C VAL A 16 -34.68 -18.71 -8.66
N GLY A 17 -34.49 -19.23 -7.45
CA GLY A 17 -33.72 -18.58 -6.39
C GLY A 17 -32.23 -18.44 -6.74
N ARG A 18 -31.63 -19.48 -7.38
CA ARG A 18 -30.24 -19.44 -7.83
C ARG A 18 -30.00 -18.47 -9.00
N MET A 19 -30.95 -18.38 -9.92
CA MET A 19 -30.87 -17.46 -11.06
C MET A 19 -31.07 -16.01 -10.61
N LEU A 20 -31.95 -15.76 -9.63
CA LEU A 20 -32.16 -14.43 -9.05
C LEU A 20 -30.93 -13.96 -8.25
N CYS A 21 -30.29 -14.86 -7.51
CA CYS A 21 -29.05 -14.56 -6.77
C CYS A 21 -27.87 -14.25 -7.72
N LEU A 22 -27.75 -14.99 -8.84
CA LEU A 22 -26.74 -14.72 -9.86
C LEU A 22 -26.96 -13.38 -10.56
N CYS A 23 -28.21 -13.00 -10.85
CA CYS A 23 -28.54 -11.70 -11.43
C CYS A 23 -28.29 -10.54 -10.45
N LEU A 24 -28.54 -10.73 -9.14
CA LEU A 24 -28.20 -9.71 -8.13
C LEU A 24 -26.68 -9.55 -7.94
N CYS A 25 -25.90 -10.64 -8.01
CA CYS A 25 -24.45 -10.55 -7.96
C CYS A 25 -23.84 -9.88 -9.21
N LEU A 26 -24.44 -10.07 -10.39
CA LEU A 26 -23.99 -9.40 -11.62
C LEU A 26 -24.36 -7.92 -11.65
N LEU A 27 -25.43 -7.50 -10.97
CA LEU A 27 -25.80 -6.09 -10.82
C LEU A 27 -24.91 -5.37 -9.77
N ALA A 28 -24.33 -6.10 -8.80
CA ALA A 28 -23.41 -5.52 -7.82
C ALA A 28 -21.99 -5.27 -8.41
N MET A 29 -21.65 -5.92 -9.54
CA MET A 29 -20.35 -5.72 -10.21
C MET A 29 -20.36 -4.59 -11.26
N ALA A 30 -21.52 -4.03 -11.58
CA ALA A 30 -21.66 -2.94 -12.55
C ALA A 30 -21.58 -1.54 -11.92
N GLY A 31 -21.20 -1.44 -10.65
CA GLY A 31 -21.26 -0.21 -9.85
C GLY A 31 -19.94 0.42 -9.45
N CYS A 32 -18.82 0.06 -10.10
CA CYS A 32 -17.65 0.94 -10.08
C CYS A 32 -17.62 1.75 -11.37
N GLU A 33 -18.67 2.52 -11.61
CA GLU A 33 -18.51 3.69 -12.45
C GLU A 33 -17.53 4.62 -11.71
N TYR A 34 -16.35 4.72 -12.27
CA TYR A 34 -15.47 5.87 -12.10
C TYR A 34 -16.36 7.10 -12.30
N SER A 35 -16.80 7.71 -11.21
CA SER A 35 -17.64 8.89 -11.30
C SER A 35 -16.79 9.96 -11.97
N ASP A 36 -17.00 10.17 -13.26
CA ASP A 36 -16.61 11.41 -13.93
C ASP A 36 -17.33 12.53 -13.17
N TRP A 37 -16.63 13.07 -12.17
CA TRP A 37 -17.07 14.30 -11.53
C TRP A 37 -17.25 15.32 -12.65
N PRO A 38 -18.39 15.99 -12.74
CA PRO A 38 -18.60 16.99 -13.75
C PRO A 38 -17.46 18.01 -13.65
N ILE A 39 -16.78 18.26 -14.77
CA ILE A 39 -15.85 19.37 -14.90
C ILE A 39 -16.69 20.63 -14.67
N VAL A 40 -16.73 21.08 -13.42
CA VAL A 40 -17.41 22.31 -13.07
C VAL A 40 -16.55 23.44 -13.61
N THR A 41 -16.97 24.06 -14.69
CA THR A 41 -16.37 25.31 -15.18
C THR A 41 -16.32 26.29 -14.02
N HIS A 42 -15.18 27.00 -13.88
CA HIS A 42 -14.89 27.96 -12.82
C HIS A 42 -16.06 28.91 -12.53
N GLY A 43 -16.94 28.50 -11.62
CA GLY A 43 -18.03 29.33 -11.10
C GLY A 43 -17.63 30.01 -9.81
N GLU A 44 -18.34 31.08 -9.45
CA GLU A 44 -18.18 31.72 -8.15
C GLU A 44 -18.26 30.67 -7.03
N GLY A 45 -17.23 30.65 -6.15
CA GLY A 45 -17.20 29.73 -5.02
C GLY A 45 -16.37 28.45 -5.20
N TYR A 46 -15.66 28.26 -6.30
CA TYR A 46 -14.76 27.13 -6.55
C TYR A 46 -13.33 27.60 -6.84
N GLY A 47 -12.35 26.81 -6.41
CA GLY A 47 -10.92 27.04 -6.67
C GLY A 47 -10.17 25.74 -6.93
N GLY A 48 -8.98 25.85 -7.53
CA GLY A 48 -8.08 24.74 -7.80
C GLY A 48 -7.15 24.42 -6.64
N ILE A 49 -6.50 23.26 -6.72
CA ILE A 49 -5.44 22.83 -5.81
C ILE A 49 -4.25 22.37 -6.66
N ALA A 50 -3.05 22.84 -6.32
CA ALA A 50 -1.79 22.30 -6.81
C ALA A 50 -1.01 21.72 -5.64
N VAL A 51 -0.70 20.42 -5.70
CA VAL A 51 0.05 19.73 -4.66
C VAL A 51 1.47 19.50 -5.12
N SER A 52 2.43 19.86 -4.28
CA SER A 52 3.85 19.52 -4.42
C SER A 52 4.24 18.50 -3.34
N LEU A 53 4.96 17.45 -3.74
CA LEU A 53 5.49 16.47 -2.81
C LEU A 53 6.86 16.95 -2.30
N GLN A 54 7.10 16.74 -1.02
CA GLN A 54 8.39 16.99 -0.37
C GLN A 54 8.86 15.70 0.28
N GLY A 55 10.12 15.29 0.06
CA GLY A 55 10.73 14.18 0.77
C GLY A 55 11.01 14.53 2.23
N SER A 56 10.86 13.56 3.11
CA SER A 56 11.33 13.67 4.49
C SER A 56 12.79 13.27 4.55
N GLN A 57 13.66 14.22 4.89
CA GLN A 57 15.10 13.94 5.06
C GLN A 57 15.37 13.32 6.43
N THR A 58 15.71 12.03 6.44
CA THR A 58 16.46 11.39 7.52
C THR A 58 17.46 10.42 6.92
N ARG A 59 18.66 10.34 7.49
CA ARG A 59 19.88 9.71 6.95
C ARG A 59 19.68 8.23 6.60
N SER A 60 19.86 7.85 5.37
CA SER A 60 20.33 6.60 4.74
C SER A 60 19.53 6.34 3.48
N THR A 61 19.94 5.72 2.48
CA THR A 61 19.37 5.48 1.14
C THR A 61 18.24 6.43 0.66
N THR A 62 18.63 7.38 -0.17
CA THR A 62 17.70 8.33 -0.79
C THR A 62 17.00 7.69 -1.98
N THR A 63 15.68 7.61 -1.95
CA THR A 63 14.88 7.30 -3.15
C THR A 63 14.40 8.62 -3.75
N VAL A 64 14.80 8.89 -4.99
CA VAL A 64 14.30 10.05 -5.75
C VAL A 64 12.99 9.64 -6.43
N ILE A 65 11.92 10.40 -6.20
CA ILE A 65 10.64 10.24 -6.91
C ILE A 65 10.65 11.22 -8.08
N THR A 66 10.59 10.69 -9.29
CA THR A 66 10.51 11.50 -10.51
C THR A 66 9.13 12.17 -10.63
N LYS A 67 9.03 13.18 -11.52
CA LYS A 67 7.74 13.82 -11.76
C LYS A 67 6.70 12.85 -12.31
N GLU A 68 7.10 11.98 -13.22
CA GLU A 68 6.24 10.95 -13.83
C GLU A 68 5.70 9.98 -12.78
N GLU A 69 6.52 9.58 -11.82
CA GLU A 69 6.10 8.75 -10.70
C GLU A 69 5.16 9.51 -9.75
N ALA A 70 5.46 10.79 -9.47
CA ALA A 70 4.64 11.63 -8.63
C ALA A 70 3.24 11.85 -9.22
N ASP A 71 3.11 12.01 -10.55
CA ASP A 71 1.84 12.19 -11.23
C ASP A 71 0.89 10.98 -11.06
N LEU A 72 1.43 9.80 -10.72
CA LEU A 72 0.68 8.58 -10.44
C LEU A 72 0.24 8.45 -8.98
N PHE A 73 0.68 9.34 -8.09
CA PHE A 73 0.25 9.31 -6.70
C PHE A 73 -1.26 9.57 -6.58
N LEU A 74 -1.88 8.90 -5.63
CA LEU A 74 -3.28 9.01 -5.30
C LEU A 74 -3.48 10.13 -4.28
N VAL A 75 -4.37 11.05 -4.57
CA VAL A 75 -4.73 12.18 -3.71
C VAL A 75 -6.14 11.96 -3.17
N THR A 76 -6.27 12.03 -1.85
CA THR A 76 -7.57 12.03 -1.17
C THR A 76 -7.75 13.38 -0.47
N LEU A 77 -8.87 14.06 -0.74
CA LEU A 77 -9.19 15.38 -0.20
C LEU A 77 -10.24 15.25 0.90
N TYR A 78 -9.95 15.86 2.03
CA TYR A 78 -10.84 15.98 3.19
C TYR A 78 -11.18 17.44 3.48
N LYS A 79 -12.34 17.70 4.10
CA LYS A 79 -12.72 18.96 4.72
C LYS A 79 -13.13 18.70 6.17
N GLY A 80 -12.27 19.07 7.10
CA GLY A 80 -12.36 18.52 8.45
C GLY A 80 -12.11 17.03 8.43
N GLU A 81 -13.12 16.25 8.83
CA GLU A 81 -13.11 14.77 8.76
C GLU A 81 -13.94 14.21 7.59
N ASP A 82 -14.65 15.08 6.87
CA ASP A 82 -15.48 14.67 5.76
C ASP A 82 -14.65 14.39 4.51
N LEU A 83 -14.90 13.25 3.88
CA LEU A 83 -14.30 12.88 2.60
C LEU A 83 -14.94 13.72 1.48
N VAL A 84 -14.13 14.55 0.81
CA VAL A 84 -14.60 15.37 -0.33
C VAL A 84 -14.35 14.65 -1.64
N SER A 85 -13.18 14.03 -1.81
CA SER A 85 -12.84 13.24 -2.99
C SER A 85 -11.72 12.25 -2.65
N GLN A 86 -11.65 11.12 -3.35
CA GLN A 86 -10.66 10.08 -3.09
C GLN A 86 -10.00 9.58 -4.36
N GLN A 87 -8.74 9.12 -4.23
CA GLN A 87 -7.99 8.42 -5.27
C GLN A 87 -7.87 9.19 -6.60
N ILE A 88 -7.78 10.51 -6.53
CA ILE A 88 -7.49 11.35 -7.70
C ILE A 88 -5.99 11.20 -8.01
N LEU A 89 -5.65 10.90 -9.26
CA LEU A 89 -4.24 10.96 -9.68
C LEU A 89 -3.70 12.39 -9.53
N LEU A 90 -2.52 12.53 -8.93
CA LEU A 90 -1.90 13.85 -8.69
C LEU A 90 -1.76 14.64 -10.00
N GLY A 91 -1.35 14.00 -11.09
CA GLY A 91 -1.25 14.61 -12.41
C GLY A 91 -2.58 15.14 -12.98
N ARG A 92 -3.73 14.68 -12.45
CA ARG A 92 -5.07 15.17 -12.84
C ARG A 92 -5.62 16.25 -11.91
N LEU A 93 -5.05 16.42 -10.72
CA LEU A 93 -5.59 17.30 -9.69
C LEU A 93 -5.71 18.76 -10.16
N ALA A 94 -4.74 19.25 -10.93
CA ALA A 94 -4.71 20.62 -11.44
C ALA A 94 -5.89 20.95 -12.39
N SER A 95 -6.54 19.95 -12.98
CA SER A 95 -7.73 20.15 -13.85
C SER A 95 -9.05 20.16 -13.08
N LEU A 96 -9.03 19.93 -11.77
CA LEU A 96 -10.21 19.87 -10.92
C LEU A 96 -10.39 21.14 -10.11
N THR A 97 -11.63 21.42 -9.76
CA THR A 97 -11.99 22.51 -8.86
C THR A 97 -12.86 22.03 -7.73
N PHE A 98 -12.71 22.66 -6.56
CA PHE A 98 -13.37 22.27 -5.32
C PHE A 98 -14.05 23.51 -4.71
N PRO A 99 -15.10 23.34 -3.90
CA PRO A 99 -15.76 24.47 -3.24
C PRO A 99 -14.78 25.30 -2.42
N ALA A 100 -14.88 26.61 -2.51
CA ALA A 100 -14.08 27.52 -1.68
C ALA A 100 -14.42 27.35 -0.19
N GLY A 101 -13.42 27.51 0.67
CA GLY A 101 -13.60 27.37 2.12
C GLY A 101 -12.31 27.00 2.84
N TYR A 102 -12.39 26.78 4.12
CA TYR A 102 -11.28 26.43 5.01
C TYR A 102 -11.40 25.02 5.56
N GLY A 103 -10.32 24.53 6.16
CA GLY A 103 -10.29 23.24 6.83
C GLY A 103 -10.00 22.07 5.92
N TYR A 104 -9.53 22.29 4.70
CA TYR A 104 -9.14 21.23 3.79
C TYR A 104 -7.79 20.61 4.20
N LYS A 105 -7.65 19.31 3.95
CA LYS A 105 -6.41 18.54 4.03
C LYS A 105 -6.33 17.61 2.83
N VAL A 106 -5.14 17.38 2.31
CA VAL A 106 -4.88 16.32 1.33
C VAL A 106 -4.05 15.24 1.99
N PHE A 107 -4.44 13.99 1.76
CA PHE A 107 -3.64 12.80 1.98
C PHE A 107 -3.15 12.32 0.62
N VAL A 108 -1.87 11.98 0.53
CA VAL A 108 -1.23 11.53 -0.71
C VAL A 108 -0.52 10.22 -0.45
N GLU A 109 -0.67 9.26 -1.37
CA GLU A 109 0.03 7.98 -1.34
C GLU A 109 0.33 7.48 -2.74
N ASN A 110 1.42 6.71 -2.94
CA ASN A 110 1.74 6.12 -4.24
C ASN A 110 0.88 4.89 -4.55
N ILE A 111 0.53 4.13 -3.54
CA ILE A 111 -0.34 2.95 -3.60
C ILE A 111 -1.18 2.89 -2.34
N THR A 112 -2.35 2.25 -2.40
CA THR A 112 -3.19 2.07 -1.20
C THR A 112 -2.52 1.14 -0.19
N SER A 113 -2.92 1.22 1.08
CA SER A 113 -2.41 0.31 2.10
C SER A 113 -2.72 -1.16 1.80
N GLN A 114 -3.87 -1.43 1.18
CA GLN A 114 -4.26 -2.78 0.79
C GLN A 114 -3.35 -3.31 -0.33
N ASP A 115 -3.13 -2.51 -1.38
CA ASP A 115 -2.27 -2.91 -2.50
C ASP A 115 -0.82 -3.08 -2.05
N ALA A 116 -0.35 -2.25 -1.10
CA ALA A 116 0.99 -2.32 -0.55
C ALA A 116 1.32 -3.67 0.12
N GLU A 117 0.33 -4.46 0.54
CA GLU A 117 0.55 -5.81 1.08
C GLU A 117 0.28 -6.93 0.07
N THR A 118 -0.62 -6.70 -0.89
CA THR A 118 -1.08 -7.76 -1.81
C THR A 118 -0.28 -7.81 -3.12
N MET A 119 0.40 -6.74 -3.50
CA MET A 119 1.25 -6.69 -4.69
C MET A 119 2.38 -7.73 -4.62
N ASN A 120 2.98 -8.03 -5.78
CA ASN A 120 4.13 -8.92 -5.91
C ASN A 120 3.91 -10.30 -5.28
N ASP A 121 2.78 -10.93 -5.60
CA ASP A 121 2.38 -12.24 -5.07
C ASP A 121 2.29 -12.28 -3.53
N GLY A 122 1.81 -11.17 -2.96
CA GLY A 122 1.67 -11.02 -1.53
C GLY A 122 2.94 -10.59 -0.78
N TRP A 123 4.07 -10.35 -1.47
CA TRP A 123 5.28 -9.80 -0.84
C TRP A 123 5.17 -8.31 -0.55
N GLY A 124 4.20 -7.67 -1.19
CA GLY A 124 3.92 -6.26 -1.01
C GLY A 124 4.82 -5.36 -1.83
N ALA A 125 4.64 -4.06 -1.62
CA ALA A 125 5.43 -3.02 -2.27
C ALA A 125 5.66 -1.84 -1.32
N LYS A 126 6.71 -1.07 -1.59
CA LYS A 126 7.03 0.13 -0.82
C LYS A 126 5.93 1.17 -0.97
N ARG A 127 5.41 1.64 0.16
CA ARG A 127 4.37 2.65 0.22
C ARG A 127 4.92 3.97 0.74
N TYR A 128 4.73 5.03 -0.03
CA TYR A 128 4.97 6.40 0.38
C TYR A 128 3.64 7.05 0.70
N ALA A 129 3.55 7.75 1.81
CA ALA A 129 2.34 8.48 2.16
C ALA A 129 2.66 9.75 2.94
N GLY A 130 1.74 10.72 2.87
CA GLY A 130 1.84 11.97 3.60
C GLY A 130 0.51 12.70 3.68
N THR A 131 0.41 13.60 4.67
CA THR A 131 -0.78 14.45 4.85
C THR A 131 -0.34 15.90 4.94
N SER A 132 -1.05 16.79 4.24
CA SER A 132 -0.80 18.23 4.32
C SER A 132 -1.22 18.79 5.68
N ARG A 133 -0.73 19.97 6.00
CA ARG A 133 -1.39 20.83 6.96
C ARG A 133 -2.77 21.25 6.45
N SER A 134 -3.63 21.73 7.35
CA SER A 134 -4.93 22.30 6.96
C SER A 134 -4.72 23.57 6.16
N PHE A 135 -5.51 23.75 5.06
CA PHE A 135 -5.46 24.90 4.18
C PHE A 135 -6.86 25.39 3.78
N GLY A 136 -6.89 26.52 3.07
CA GLY A 136 -8.12 27.08 2.48
C GLY A 136 -8.06 27.06 0.96
N ILE A 137 -9.21 26.83 0.34
CA ILE A 137 -9.41 26.98 -1.11
C ILE A 137 -10.10 28.31 -1.36
N GLN A 138 -9.50 29.17 -2.21
CA GLN A 138 -10.05 30.46 -2.59
C GLN A 138 -10.75 30.37 -3.93
N ALA A 139 -11.93 31.01 -4.04
CA ALA A 139 -12.67 31.05 -5.28
C ALA A 139 -11.85 31.69 -6.42
N GLY A 140 -11.86 31.04 -7.59
CA GLY A 140 -11.15 31.51 -8.79
C GLY A 140 -9.62 31.45 -8.73
N GLN A 141 -9.04 30.85 -7.68
CA GLN A 141 -7.59 30.75 -7.51
C GLN A 141 -7.13 29.30 -7.36
N THR A 142 -5.87 29.02 -7.69
CA THR A 142 -5.22 27.75 -7.39
C THR A 142 -4.42 27.86 -6.09
N THR A 143 -4.80 27.09 -5.09
CA THR A 143 -4.11 27.02 -3.81
C THR A 143 -2.94 26.03 -3.93
N LYS A 144 -1.73 26.49 -3.61
CA LYS A 144 -0.52 25.63 -3.58
C LYS A 144 -0.41 24.95 -2.21
N VAL A 145 -0.20 23.62 -2.22
CA VAL A 145 -0.14 22.80 -1.00
C VAL A 145 1.10 21.91 -1.07
N SER A 146 1.94 21.95 -0.06
CA SER A 146 3.08 21.04 0.08
C SER A 146 2.72 19.87 0.99
N VAL A 147 3.08 18.66 0.57
CA VAL A 147 2.89 17.41 1.33
C VAL A 147 4.22 16.72 1.52
N GLY A 148 4.65 16.59 2.76
CA GLY A 148 5.80 15.75 3.12
C GLY A 148 5.40 14.28 3.06
N CYS A 149 6.04 13.51 2.18
CA CYS A 149 5.85 12.07 2.08
C CYS A 149 7.00 11.33 2.78
N SER A 150 6.67 10.24 3.46
CA SER A 150 7.63 9.31 4.06
C SER A 150 7.26 7.87 3.70
N VAL A 151 8.19 6.95 3.91
CA VAL A 151 7.89 5.50 3.81
C VAL A 151 6.88 5.14 4.90
N ALA A 152 5.74 4.62 4.50
CA ALA A 152 4.58 4.39 5.37
C ALA A 152 4.40 2.91 5.76
N ASN A 153 5.27 2.02 5.29
CA ASN A 153 5.31 0.62 5.67
C ASN A 153 6.69 0.24 6.22
N ALA A 154 6.77 -0.93 6.84
CA ALA A 154 8.02 -1.55 7.26
C ALA A 154 8.45 -2.61 6.24
N ALA A 155 9.72 -3.04 6.30
CA ALA A 155 10.21 -4.08 5.42
C ALA A 155 11.15 -5.07 6.14
N VAL A 156 11.18 -6.30 5.61
CA VAL A 156 12.21 -7.29 5.89
C VAL A 156 12.85 -7.68 4.55
N ALA A 157 14.11 -7.32 4.38
CA ALA A 157 14.91 -7.63 3.21
C ALA A 157 15.74 -8.89 3.46
N VAL A 158 15.43 -9.96 2.73
CA VAL A 158 16.19 -11.21 2.77
C VAL A 158 17.24 -11.18 1.67
N ASN A 159 18.49 -11.33 2.04
CA ASN A 159 19.65 -11.38 1.17
C ASN A 159 20.32 -12.76 1.32
N ILE A 160 20.15 -13.63 0.33
CA ILE A 160 20.77 -14.97 0.29
C ILE A 160 21.96 -14.91 -0.65
N ASP A 161 23.15 -15.10 -0.08
CA ASP A 161 24.39 -15.20 -0.84
C ASP A 161 24.42 -16.54 -1.62
N ASP A 162 25.04 -16.54 -2.80
CA ASP A 162 25.17 -17.74 -3.64
C ASP A 162 25.79 -18.93 -2.91
N SER A 163 26.68 -18.66 -1.93
CA SER A 163 27.29 -19.69 -1.07
C SER A 163 26.29 -20.37 -0.13
N ALA A 164 25.14 -19.75 0.14
CA ALA A 164 24.08 -20.26 1.01
C ALA A 164 22.91 -20.91 0.24
N SER A 165 23.17 -21.41 -0.98
CA SER A 165 22.16 -22.08 -1.80
C SER A 165 21.44 -23.20 -1.04
N GLY A 166 20.14 -23.42 -1.29
CA GLY A 166 19.29 -24.41 -0.63
C GLY A 166 18.73 -23.95 0.72
N CYS A 167 18.96 -22.71 1.13
CA CYS A 167 18.23 -22.12 2.25
C CYS A 167 16.81 -21.76 1.84
N VAL A 168 15.87 -21.98 2.75
CA VAL A 168 14.46 -21.55 2.64
C VAL A 168 14.17 -20.62 3.80
N VAL A 169 13.64 -19.44 3.49
CA VAL A 169 13.27 -18.42 4.48
C VAL A 169 11.76 -18.31 4.55
N THR A 170 11.23 -18.44 5.74
CA THR A 170 9.80 -18.21 6.05
C THR A 170 9.68 -16.94 6.88
N ILE A 171 8.86 -15.99 6.42
CA ILE A 171 8.57 -14.75 7.13
C ILE A 171 7.10 -14.77 7.53
N SER A 172 6.81 -14.55 8.81
CA SER A 172 5.45 -14.61 9.36
C SER A 172 5.12 -13.36 10.15
N SER A 173 3.93 -12.78 9.92
CA SER A 173 3.38 -11.68 10.70
C SER A 173 1.86 -11.64 10.55
N ASN A 174 1.13 -11.48 11.65
CA ASN A 174 -0.34 -11.32 11.67
C ASN A 174 -1.13 -12.32 10.82
N GLY A 175 -0.72 -13.59 10.84
CA GLY A 175 -1.37 -14.67 10.06
C GLY A 175 -0.97 -14.71 8.58
N ARG A 176 -0.14 -13.80 8.10
CA ARG A 176 0.48 -13.82 6.78
C ARG A 176 1.78 -14.62 6.87
N THR A 177 2.01 -15.50 5.89
CA THR A 177 3.24 -16.29 5.79
C THR A 177 3.77 -16.19 4.36
N LEU A 178 5.05 -15.84 4.24
CA LEU A 178 5.78 -15.71 2.98
C LEU A 178 6.97 -16.66 3.01
N VAL A 179 7.22 -17.33 1.89
CA VAL A 179 8.33 -18.30 1.78
C VAL A 179 9.16 -17.97 0.54
N THR A 180 10.46 -17.93 0.70
CA THR A 180 11.40 -17.71 -0.41
C THR A 180 12.66 -18.56 -0.26
N SER A 181 13.27 -18.88 -1.39
CA SER A 181 14.64 -19.44 -1.51
C SER A 181 15.57 -18.48 -2.26
N GLU A 182 15.12 -17.24 -2.50
CA GLU A 182 15.83 -16.19 -3.22
C GLU A 182 15.85 -14.90 -2.41
N SER A 183 16.78 -14.00 -2.73
CA SER A 183 16.81 -12.66 -2.15
C SER A 183 15.55 -11.90 -2.50
N ARG A 184 14.81 -11.43 -1.49
CA ARG A 184 13.52 -10.77 -1.68
C ARG A 184 13.15 -9.91 -0.47
N THR A 185 12.41 -8.83 -0.72
CA THR A 185 11.92 -7.93 0.33
C THR A 185 10.43 -8.12 0.55
N ALA A 186 10.04 -8.31 1.81
CA ALA A 186 8.64 -8.33 2.26
C ALA A 186 8.27 -6.98 2.87
N TYR A 187 7.09 -6.45 2.50
CA TYR A 187 6.57 -5.19 3.05
C TYR A 187 5.35 -5.45 3.93
N PHE A 188 5.26 -4.70 5.04
CA PHE A 188 4.24 -4.83 6.07
C PHE A 188 3.58 -3.49 6.34
N ASN A 189 2.26 -3.44 6.29
CA ASN A 189 1.53 -2.24 6.67
C ASN A 189 1.64 -1.99 8.16
N VAL A 190 2.13 -0.83 8.49
CA VAL A 190 2.25 -0.33 9.85
C VAL A 190 1.79 1.12 9.87
N THR A 191 1.41 1.62 11.04
CA THR A 191 1.12 3.03 11.25
C THR A 191 1.99 3.54 12.39
N SER A 192 1.94 4.83 12.70
CA SER A 192 2.58 5.36 13.90
C SER A 192 2.07 4.71 15.20
N GLU A 193 0.87 4.13 15.15
CA GLU A 193 0.19 3.53 16.30
C GLU A 193 0.17 2.01 16.26
N THR A 194 0.24 1.43 15.04
CA THR A 194 0.21 -0.02 14.84
C THR A 194 1.56 -0.50 14.34
N LYS A 195 2.32 -1.11 15.22
CA LYS A 195 3.55 -1.83 14.92
C LYS A 195 3.25 -3.32 14.74
N GLN A 196 4.16 -4.03 14.10
CA GLN A 196 4.00 -5.47 13.86
C GLN A 196 5.23 -6.24 14.31
N ASP A 197 4.99 -7.40 14.90
CA ASP A 197 6.04 -8.40 15.12
C ASP A 197 6.18 -9.24 13.87
N VAL A 198 7.41 -9.41 13.42
CA VAL A 198 7.75 -10.18 12.23
C VAL A 198 8.76 -11.26 12.59
N THR A 199 8.37 -12.52 12.47
CA THR A 199 9.25 -13.67 12.70
C THR A 199 9.85 -14.13 11.38
N VAL A 200 11.16 -14.30 11.37
CA VAL A 200 11.93 -14.86 10.26
C VAL A 200 12.54 -16.18 10.69
N ARG A 201 12.20 -17.25 9.98
CA ARG A 201 12.72 -18.59 10.19
C ARG A 201 13.50 -19.04 8.95
N ILE A 202 14.69 -19.55 9.15
CA ILE A 202 15.59 -19.99 8.10
C ILE A 202 15.84 -21.49 8.26
N GLU A 203 15.59 -22.22 7.19
CA GLU A 203 15.84 -23.65 7.10
C GLU A 203 16.90 -23.96 6.04
N LYS A 204 17.74 -24.94 6.31
CA LYS A 204 18.70 -25.52 5.37
C LYS A 204 18.47 -27.03 5.33
N ASP A 205 18.18 -27.56 4.14
CA ASP A 205 17.90 -29.00 3.95
C ASP A 205 16.80 -29.55 4.90
N GLY A 206 15.76 -28.71 5.18
CA GLY A 206 14.67 -29.07 6.08
C GLY A 206 14.97 -28.95 7.58
N VAL A 207 16.17 -28.48 7.94
CA VAL A 207 16.56 -28.25 9.35
C VAL A 207 16.55 -26.74 9.64
N VAL A 208 15.91 -26.35 10.75
CA VAL A 208 15.93 -24.95 11.20
C VAL A 208 17.34 -24.59 11.66
N VAL A 209 17.94 -23.60 11.00
CA VAL A 209 19.30 -23.12 11.33
C VAL A 209 19.27 -21.78 12.06
N ALA A 210 18.21 -20.99 11.88
CA ALA A 210 18.00 -19.75 12.62
C ALA A 210 16.50 -19.39 12.68
N GLU A 211 16.12 -18.72 13.76
CA GLU A 211 14.82 -18.09 13.93
C GLU A 211 15.00 -16.82 14.75
N ASN A 212 14.37 -15.72 14.30
CA ASN A 212 14.38 -14.44 15.00
C ASN A 212 13.06 -13.73 14.85
N THR A 213 12.62 -13.02 15.88
CA THR A 213 11.45 -12.15 15.85
C THR A 213 11.87 -10.70 16.02
N PHE A 214 11.54 -9.88 15.06
CA PHE A 214 11.68 -8.44 15.13
C PHE A 214 10.40 -7.88 15.77
N GLU A 215 10.52 -7.44 17.00
CA GLU A 215 9.39 -6.87 17.73
C GLU A 215 9.17 -5.42 17.34
N ASP A 216 7.90 -4.99 17.38
CA ASP A 216 7.51 -3.59 17.22
C ASP A 216 8.01 -2.92 15.92
N LEU A 217 8.03 -3.64 14.81
CA LEU A 217 8.48 -3.09 13.52
C LEU A 217 7.57 -1.95 13.07
N GLY A 218 8.14 -0.75 12.93
CA GLY A 218 7.43 0.49 12.60
C GLY A 218 7.70 0.98 11.18
N ALA A 219 7.02 2.05 10.78
CA ALA A 219 7.16 2.66 9.46
C ALA A 219 8.61 3.08 9.16
N ALA A 220 9.02 2.94 7.91
CA ALA A 220 10.37 3.23 7.39
C ALA A 220 11.49 2.35 7.98
N GLN A 221 11.20 1.42 8.86
CA GLN A 221 12.18 0.46 9.36
C GLN A 221 12.37 -0.68 8.36
N VAL A 222 13.63 -1.01 8.10
CA VAL A 222 14.03 -2.17 7.30
C VAL A 222 14.91 -3.06 8.15
N LYS A 223 14.59 -4.34 8.19
CA LYS A 223 15.43 -5.39 8.80
C LYS A 223 16.10 -6.17 7.68
N ASP A 224 17.41 -6.05 7.58
CA ASP A 224 18.21 -6.78 6.61
C ASP A 224 18.63 -8.14 7.22
N VAL A 225 18.22 -9.22 6.58
CA VAL A 225 18.52 -10.61 6.94
C VAL A 225 19.52 -11.14 5.93
N ASN A 226 20.81 -11.18 6.31
CA ASN A 226 21.89 -11.60 5.44
C ASN A 226 22.29 -13.05 5.75
N ILE A 227 22.25 -13.92 4.75
CA ILE A 227 22.47 -15.37 4.86
C ILE A 227 23.66 -15.75 3.97
N LYS A 228 24.73 -16.28 4.58
CA LYS A 228 25.97 -16.70 3.91
C LYS A 228 26.41 -18.06 4.43
N ALA A 229 27.17 -18.83 3.64
CA ALA A 229 27.84 -19.99 4.16
C ALA A 229 28.88 -19.60 5.24
N SER A 230 29.05 -20.45 6.25
CA SER A 230 30.06 -20.25 7.25
C SER A 230 31.46 -20.45 6.64
N ASN A 231 32.41 -19.56 6.99
CA ASN A 231 33.80 -19.62 6.49
C ASN A 231 34.71 -20.55 7.29
N ASP A 232 34.20 -21.25 8.31
CA ASP A 232 34.96 -22.09 9.23
C ASP A 232 35.13 -23.55 8.75
N GLY A 233 34.76 -23.83 7.48
CA GLY A 233 34.85 -25.17 6.90
C GLY A 233 33.75 -26.14 7.39
N THR A 234 32.86 -25.69 8.23
CA THR A 234 31.62 -26.42 8.57
C THR A 234 30.56 -26.18 7.52
N LEU A 235 29.58 -27.09 7.36
CA LEU A 235 28.40 -26.89 6.52
C LEU A 235 27.40 -25.91 7.17
N GLY A 236 27.90 -24.99 8.01
CA GLY A 236 27.11 -24.02 8.75
C GLY A 236 26.65 -22.84 7.88
N ILE A 237 25.59 -22.21 8.29
CA ILE A 237 25.08 -20.95 7.74
C ILE A 237 25.34 -19.85 8.77
N ASN A 238 25.88 -18.74 8.32
CA ASN A 238 26.02 -17.52 9.12
C ASN A 238 24.85 -16.59 8.75
N VAL A 239 24.08 -16.17 9.76
CA VAL A 239 22.96 -15.24 9.60
C VAL A 239 23.27 -13.99 10.41
N THR A 240 23.24 -12.84 9.75
CA THR A 240 23.34 -11.53 10.42
C THR A 240 22.07 -10.73 10.19
N TYR A 241 21.72 -9.94 11.20
CA TYR A 241 20.54 -9.07 11.20
C TYR A 241 21.01 -7.64 11.39
N ASP A 242 20.73 -6.80 10.40
CA ASP A 242 21.10 -5.39 10.43
C ASP A 242 19.83 -4.52 10.36
N ASP A 243 19.91 -3.34 10.96
CA ASP A 243 18.83 -2.36 10.97
C ASP A 243 19.15 -1.21 10.01
N SER A 244 18.20 -0.90 9.14
CA SER A 244 18.28 0.28 8.29
C SER A 244 16.98 1.08 8.32
N PHE A 245 17.07 2.35 7.90
CA PHE A 245 15.89 3.23 7.74
C PHE A 245 15.87 3.76 6.32
N GLU A 246 14.71 3.75 5.72
CA GLU A 246 14.51 4.31 4.39
C GLU A 246 14.00 5.75 4.45
N THR A 247 14.52 6.59 3.58
CA THR A 247 14.14 7.98 3.44
C THR A 247 13.72 8.29 2.01
N VAL A 248 12.92 9.33 1.83
CA VAL A 248 12.44 9.79 0.53
C VAL A 248 13.00 11.18 0.26
N GLU A 249 13.66 11.35 -0.87
CA GLU A 249 13.94 12.67 -1.44
C GLU A 249 13.09 12.88 -2.69
N THR A 250 12.54 14.08 -2.85
CA THR A 250 11.83 14.46 -4.06
C THR A 250 12.57 15.63 -4.70
N GLU A 251 13.02 15.48 -5.93
CA GLU A 251 13.52 16.57 -6.78
C GLU A 251 12.39 17.11 -7.66
N ILE A 252 11.31 17.61 -7.06
CA ILE A 252 10.25 18.22 -7.85
C ILE A 252 10.23 19.72 -7.56
N GLU A 253 11.00 20.49 -8.30
CA GLU A 253 10.69 21.90 -8.52
C GLU A 253 9.57 21.98 -9.56
N ILE A 254 8.39 22.37 -9.12
CA ILE A 254 7.30 22.71 -10.04
C ILE A 254 7.53 24.14 -10.45
N ASP A 255 8.13 24.34 -11.63
CA ASP A 255 8.14 25.64 -12.30
C ASP A 255 6.70 26.04 -12.60
N THR A 256 6.33 27.20 -12.14
CA THR A 256 4.99 27.83 -12.26
C THR A 256 4.87 28.61 -13.55
#